data_76e051b5dfbee46eede7020a29263659
#
_entry.id   76e051b5dfbee46eede7020a29263659
#
_cell.length_a   1.000
_cell.length_b   1.000
_cell.length_c   1.000
_cell.angle_alpha   90.00
_cell.angle_beta   90.00
_cell.angle_gamma   90.00
#
_symmetry.space_group_name_H-M   'P 1'
#
loop_
_entity.id
_entity.type
_entity.pdbx_description
1 polymer ?
#
loop_
_entity_poly.entity_id
_entity_poly.type
_entity_poly.pdbx_seq_one_letter_code
_entity_poly.pdbx_strand_id
1 'polypeptide(L)'
;MRTCATASRDATEPVAGTSATARTWLLVEQTGPWGTEALTESHLDPRVGRALEAAADGTGVRVALVRRPGRHADCHRSAARRVFLAHTAPSRPWIRTAAVTGPEALLDLDFARLGAGEHDGVWDPYDGEPLVFVCTNGKRDRCCAVLGRPLAAELAVSGAEAWEVTHIGGHRFSPTLFVLPYGYAYGRASAPLVKDAVASAREGRILLDHCRGRSAWERPAQAADLAVRELIREERADAIDIVHSEAVPPPHDGAEHAGEKTGNPSRAGKDAKDSPREGEGTQDPRRTGTASTTGLLDAPAPTWAVTVAHRDGRSWRVTVEQRADGTPTPVSCGSPLGRPARMAVLSVLPLG
;
A
#
# COMPACT_ATOMS: atom_id res chain seq x y z
N MET A 1 3.81 22.03 -17.84
CA MET A 1 2.58 21.38 -17.33
C MET A 1 2.87 20.87 -15.93
N ARG A 2 2.16 21.35 -14.91
CA ARG A 2 2.40 20.98 -13.51
C ARG A 2 1.91 19.55 -13.28
N THR A 3 2.79 18.65 -12.85
CA THR A 3 2.44 17.25 -12.55
C THR A 3 1.94 17.10 -11.11
N CYS A 4 1.23 16.00 -10.78
CA CYS A 4 0.83 15.75 -9.40
C CYS A 4 2.05 15.64 -8.47
N ALA A 5 3.17 15.08 -8.95
CA ALA A 5 4.41 14.96 -8.16
C ALA A 5 5.06 16.32 -7.89
N THR A 6 5.06 17.24 -8.86
CA THR A 6 5.55 18.61 -8.65
C THR A 6 4.66 19.36 -7.67
N ALA A 7 3.32 19.26 -7.82
CA ALA A 7 2.38 19.91 -6.93
C ALA A 7 2.49 19.43 -5.48
N SER A 8 2.62 18.11 -5.27
CA SER A 8 2.82 17.51 -3.94
C SER A 8 4.14 17.94 -3.30
N ARG A 9 5.21 18.09 -4.09
CA ARG A 9 6.51 18.57 -3.61
C ARG A 9 6.44 20.05 -3.19
N ASP A 10 5.84 20.90 -4.03
CA ASP A 10 5.67 22.33 -3.75
C ASP A 10 4.79 22.57 -2.51
N ALA A 11 3.80 21.69 -2.27
CA ALA A 11 2.95 21.70 -1.10
C ALA A 11 3.62 21.08 0.15
N THR A 12 4.86 20.61 0.06
CA THR A 12 5.58 19.90 1.15
C THR A 12 4.76 18.78 1.79
N GLU A 13 3.95 18.07 0.98
CA GLU A 13 3.04 17.04 1.47
C GLU A 13 3.83 15.92 2.16
N PRO A 14 3.48 15.50 3.40
CA PRO A 14 4.19 14.45 4.12
C PRO A 14 4.04 13.09 3.41
N VAL A 15 5.11 12.32 3.39
CA VAL A 15 5.15 11.01 2.73
C VAL A 15 4.82 9.84 3.66
N ALA A 16 4.99 10.01 4.98
CA ALA A 16 4.74 8.98 5.97
C ALA A 16 3.28 8.46 5.94
N GLY A 17 3.09 7.15 6.14
CA GLY A 17 1.78 6.52 6.10
C GLY A 17 1.14 6.46 4.72
N THR A 18 1.95 6.43 3.64
CA THR A 18 1.44 6.42 2.26
C THR A 18 1.95 5.23 1.43
N SER A 19 2.66 4.28 2.01
CA SER A 19 3.09 3.07 1.32
C SER A 19 1.89 2.21 0.92
N ALA A 20 2.06 1.44 -0.14
CA ALA A 20 1.12 0.38 -0.47
C ALA A 20 1.14 -0.70 0.62
N THR A 21 -0.01 -1.28 0.92
CA THR A 21 -0.12 -2.37 1.88
C THR A 21 0.06 -3.72 1.17
N ALA A 22 0.99 -4.50 1.66
CA ALA A 22 1.25 -5.89 1.29
C ALA A 22 2.13 -6.53 2.37
N ARG A 23 1.67 -7.57 3.02
CA ARG A 23 2.52 -8.37 3.91
C ARG A 23 3.48 -9.23 3.12
N THR A 24 3.00 -9.76 2.00
CA THR A 24 3.78 -10.57 1.06
C THR A 24 3.61 -10.03 -0.35
N TRP A 25 4.69 -9.92 -1.09
CA TRP A 25 4.71 -9.55 -2.50
C TRP A 25 4.92 -10.79 -3.37
N LEU A 26 4.06 -10.99 -4.37
CA LEU A 26 4.32 -11.87 -5.51
C LEU A 26 4.68 -10.98 -6.70
N LEU A 27 5.95 -11.02 -7.11
CA LEU A 27 6.51 -10.19 -8.18
C LEU A 27 6.80 -11.09 -9.38
N VAL A 28 6.11 -10.85 -10.49
CA VAL A 28 6.17 -11.70 -11.68
C VAL A 28 6.81 -10.93 -12.83
N GLU A 29 7.89 -11.44 -13.37
CA GLU A 29 8.53 -10.81 -14.53
C GLU A 29 7.62 -10.88 -15.76
N GLN A 30 7.30 -9.70 -16.30
CA GLN A 30 6.55 -9.54 -17.52
C GLN A 30 7.12 -8.39 -18.33
N THR A 31 7.81 -8.72 -19.41
CA THR A 31 8.35 -7.76 -20.39
C THR A 31 7.23 -7.19 -21.26
N GLY A 32 7.56 -6.17 -22.05
CA GLY A 32 6.60 -5.50 -22.93
C GLY A 32 5.81 -4.38 -22.23
N PRO A 33 4.83 -3.80 -22.90
CA PRO A 33 4.02 -2.73 -22.36
C PRO A 33 3.11 -3.22 -21.24
N TRP A 34 2.92 -2.37 -20.23
CA TRP A 34 1.90 -2.54 -19.20
C TRP A 34 0.77 -1.55 -19.43
N GLY A 35 -0.47 -2.02 -19.38
CA GLY A 35 -1.65 -1.17 -19.42
C GLY A 35 -1.90 -0.41 -18.12
N THR A 36 -3.09 0.10 -17.95
CA THR A 36 -3.55 0.73 -16.71
C THR A 36 -3.73 -0.32 -15.62
N GLU A 37 -4.44 -1.42 -15.96
CA GLU A 37 -4.60 -2.63 -15.13
C GLU A 37 -3.61 -3.69 -15.61
N ALA A 38 -2.39 -3.64 -15.09
CA ALA A 38 -1.24 -4.36 -15.66
C ALA A 38 -1.41 -5.89 -15.68
N LEU A 39 -2.11 -6.48 -14.71
CA LEU A 39 -2.34 -7.94 -14.67
C LEU A 39 -3.21 -8.43 -15.84
N THR A 40 -4.07 -7.57 -16.39
CA THR A 40 -5.02 -7.94 -17.46
C THR A 40 -4.76 -7.24 -18.80
N GLU A 41 -3.93 -6.19 -18.81
CA GLU A 41 -3.66 -5.37 -20.00
C GLU A 41 -2.21 -5.46 -20.50
N SER A 42 -1.39 -6.32 -19.90
CA SER A 42 -0.03 -6.65 -20.37
C SER A 42 -0.05 -7.86 -21.30
N HIS A 43 1.14 -8.41 -21.62
CA HIS A 43 1.27 -9.68 -22.34
C HIS A 43 1.07 -10.92 -21.44
N LEU A 44 0.76 -10.75 -20.16
CA LEU A 44 0.26 -11.84 -19.32
C LEU A 44 -1.14 -12.24 -19.81
N ASP A 45 -1.45 -13.55 -19.83
CA ASP A 45 -2.82 -13.97 -20.13
C ASP A 45 -3.79 -13.29 -19.16
N PRO A 46 -4.78 -12.53 -19.64
CA PRO A 46 -5.73 -11.82 -18.78
C PRO A 46 -6.55 -12.74 -17.88
N ARG A 47 -6.69 -14.03 -18.22
CA ARG A 47 -7.36 -15.04 -17.37
C ARG A 47 -6.50 -15.36 -16.16
N VAL A 48 -5.20 -15.57 -16.40
CA VAL A 48 -4.22 -15.80 -15.32
C VAL A 48 -4.11 -14.56 -14.43
N GLY A 49 -4.04 -13.37 -15.06
CA GLY A 49 -3.98 -12.11 -14.31
C GLY A 49 -5.16 -11.92 -13.35
N ARG A 50 -6.39 -12.14 -13.82
CA ARG A 50 -7.60 -12.09 -12.97
C ARG A 50 -7.62 -13.16 -11.90
N ALA A 51 -7.18 -14.39 -12.22
CA ALA A 51 -7.15 -15.47 -11.26
C ALA A 51 -6.13 -15.20 -10.14
N LEU A 52 -4.95 -14.66 -10.45
CA LEU A 52 -3.96 -14.25 -9.47
C LEU A 52 -4.47 -13.11 -8.57
N GLU A 53 -5.17 -12.14 -9.14
CA GLU A 53 -5.77 -11.04 -8.38
C GLU A 53 -6.83 -11.54 -7.40
N ALA A 54 -7.72 -12.43 -7.87
CA ALA A 54 -8.75 -13.05 -7.05
C ALA A 54 -8.16 -13.95 -5.94
N ALA A 55 -7.12 -14.74 -6.25
CA ALA A 55 -6.45 -15.59 -5.26
C ALA A 55 -5.70 -14.79 -4.19
N ALA A 56 -5.22 -13.60 -4.51
CA ALA A 56 -4.51 -12.73 -3.58
C ALA A 56 -5.47 -11.90 -2.69
N ASP A 57 -6.71 -11.70 -3.11
CA ASP A 57 -7.67 -10.83 -2.41
C ASP A 57 -7.91 -11.30 -0.97
N GLY A 58 -7.86 -10.35 -0.02
CA GLY A 58 -8.05 -10.61 1.41
C GLY A 58 -6.92 -11.39 2.11
N THR A 59 -5.92 -11.93 1.38
CA THR A 59 -4.85 -12.76 1.97
C THR A 59 -3.69 -11.97 2.56
N GLY A 60 -3.52 -10.71 2.18
CA GLY A 60 -2.34 -9.89 2.49
C GLY A 60 -1.19 -10.07 1.49
N VAL A 61 -1.38 -10.90 0.45
CA VAL A 61 -0.48 -10.99 -0.69
C VAL A 61 -0.86 -9.93 -1.73
N ARG A 62 0.14 -9.29 -2.31
CA ARG A 62 -0.05 -8.37 -3.43
C ARG A 62 0.74 -8.84 -4.63
N VAL A 63 0.06 -9.00 -5.76
CA VAL A 63 0.67 -9.36 -7.04
C VAL A 63 1.06 -8.09 -7.78
N ALA A 64 2.28 -8.05 -8.32
CA ALA A 64 2.73 -6.97 -9.21
C ALA A 64 3.62 -7.53 -10.32
N LEU A 65 3.60 -6.90 -11.48
CA LEU A 65 4.49 -7.24 -12.57
C LEU A 65 5.78 -6.43 -12.47
N VAL A 66 6.89 -7.09 -12.80
CA VAL A 66 8.22 -6.49 -12.78
C VAL A 66 8.95 -6.74 -14.11
N ARG A 67 9.99 -5.96 -14.38
CA ARG A 67 10.90 -6.20 -15.51
C ARG A 67 12.23 -5.50 -15.24
N ARG A 68 13.28 -5.95 -15.92
CA ARG A 68 14.57 -5.26 -15.88
C ARG A 68 14.46 -3.87 -16.51
N PRO A 69 15.16 -2.84 -16.00
CA PRO A 69 15.21 -1.53 -16.64
C PRO A 69 15.83 -1.62 -18.04
N GLY A 70 15.33 -0.81 -18.98
CA GLY A 70 15.87 -0.75 -20.33
C GLY A 70 14.82 -0.80 -21.43
N ARG A 71 15.27 -1.07 -22.66
CA ARG A 71 14.37 -1.28 -23.81
C ARG A 71 13.88 -2.71 -23.81
N HIS A 72 12.58 -2.88 -23.75
CA HIS A 72 11.93 -4.18 -23.84
C HIS A 72 11.40 -4.38 -25.26
N ALA A 73 11.80 -5.50 -25.88
CA ALA A 73 11.17 -5.91 -27.11
C ALA A 73 9.69 -6.22 -26.84
N ASP A 74 8.82 -5.75 -27.71
CA ASP A 74 7.40 -6.11 -27.69
C ASP A 74 7.27 -7.52 -28.30
N CYS A 75 7.71 -8.53 -27.55
CA CYS A 75 7.72 -9.92 -28.00
C CYS A 75 6.88 -10.79 -27.06
N HIS A 76 6.03 -11.61 -27.66
CA HIS A 76 5.24 -12.62 -26.97
C HIS A 76 6.01 -13.93 -26.72
N ARG A 77 7.34 -13.91 -26.69
CA ARG A 77 8.12 -15.11 -26.48
C ARG A 77 7.87 -15.69 -25.10
N SER A 78 7.52 -16.97 -25.08
CA SER A 78 7.46 -17.80 -23.86
C SER A 78 8.89 -18.07 -23.34
N ALA A 79 9.49 -17.09 -22.71
CA ALA A 79 10.72 -17.27 -21.96
C ALA A 79 10.38 -17.56 -20.49
N ALA A 80 11.25 -18.27 -19.80
CA ALA A 80 11.12 -18.41 -18.34
C ALA A 80 11.10 -17.02 -17.69
N ARG A 81 10.14 -16.79 -16.81
CA ARG A 81 9.96 -15.54 -16.06
C ARG A 81 10.60 -15.67 -14.69
N ARG A 82 11.38 -14.68 -14.32
CA ARG A 82 11.83 -14.57 -12.94
C ARG A 82 10.65 -14.21 -12.06
N VAL A 83 10.51 -14.89 -10.94
CA VAL A 83 9.48 -14.60 -9.94
C VAL A 83 10.14 -14.44 -8.58
N PHE A 84 9.56 -13.54 -7.77
CA PHE A 84 9.95 -13.35 -6.38
C PHE A 84 8.72 -13.43 -5.49
N LEU A 85 8.84 -14.15 -4.40
CA LEU A 85 7.96 -14.07 -3.25
C LEU A 85 8.74 -13.39 -2.13
N ALA A 86 8.18 -12.36 -1.51
CA ALA A 86 8.85 -11.64 -0.45
C ALA A 86 7.87 -11.30 0.68
N HIS A 87 8.07 -11.90 1.84
CA HIS A 87 7.35 -11.57 3.07
C HIS A 87 8.11 -10.47 3.80
N THR A 88 7.41 -9.39 4.17
CA THR A 88 8.03 -8.16 4.67
C THR A 88 7.66 -7.82 6.11
N ALA A 89 6.92 -8.70 6.82
CA ALA A 89 6.61 -8.48 8.22
C ALA A 89 7.88 -8.49 9.11
N PRO A 90 7.90 -7.75 10.23
CA PRO A 90 9.03 -7.73 11.15
C PRO A 90 9.38 -9.13 11.66
N SER A 91 10.62 -9.30 12.09
CA SER A 91 11.18 -10.50 12.71
C SER A 91 11.32 -11.73 11.81
N ARG A 92 10.63 -11.80 10.68
CA ARG A 92 10.68 -12.94 9.74
C ARG A 92 10.64 -12.52 8.26
N PRO A 93 11.37 -11.48 7.82
CA PRO A 93 11.40 -11.17 6.40
C PRO A 93 12.15 -12.28 5.64
N TRP A 94 11.61 -12.68 4.50
CA TRP A 94 12.27 -13.63 3.61
C TRP A 94 11.97 -13.31 2.15
N ILE A 95 12.86 -13.71 1.27
CA ILE A 95 12.68 -13.67 -0.18
C ILE A 95 12.91 -15.06 -0.75
N ARG A 96 12.01 -15.52 -1.61
CA ARG A 96 12.14 -16.75 -2.41
C ARG A 96 12.08 -16.37 -3.88
N THR A 97 12.76 -17.14 -4.72
CA THR A 97 12.82 -16.88 -6.16
C THR A 97 12.81 -18.16 -6.97
N ALA A 98 12.24 -18.06 -8.17
CA ALA A 98 12.27 -19.14 -9.15
C ALA A 98 12.27 -18.57 -10.57
N ALA A 99 12.39 -19.44 -11.56
CA ALA A 99 12.10 -19.17 -12.96
C ALA A 99 10.93 -20.07 -13.38
N VAL A 100 9.81 -19.46 -13.78
CA VAL A 100 8.62 -20.19 -14.22
C VAL A 100 8.41 -20.04 -15.73
N THR A 101 8.10 -21.11 -16.41
CA THR A 101 7.82 -21.08 -17.85
C THR A 101 6.38 -20.74 -18.16
N GLY A 102 5.43 -21.21 -17.33
CA GLY A 102 4.00 -20.93 -17.41
C GLY A 102 3.55 -20.13 -16.19
N PRO A 103 2.97 -18.94 -16.35
CA PRO A 103 2.49 -18.16 -15.22
C PRO A 103 1.28 -18.82 -14.53
N GLU A 104 0.63 -19.79 -15.16
CA GLU A 104 -0.47 -20.60 -14.60
C GLU A 104 -0.02 -21.36 -13.34
N ALA A 105 1.25 -21.81 -13.29
CA ALA A 105 1.81 -22.50 -12.12
C ALA A 105 1.80 -21.63 -10.84
N LEU A 106 1.64 -20.31 -10.97
CA LEU A 106 1.51 -19.41 -9.83
C LEU A 106 0.15 -19.53 -9.13
N LEU A 107 -0.84 -20.12 -9.78
CA LEU A 107 -2.19 -20.35 -9.21
C LEU A 107 -2.20 -21.52 -8.22
N ASP A 108 -1.19 -22.38 -8.24
CA ASP A 108 -1.03 -23.50 -7.31
C ASP A 108 -0.47 -23.05 -5.95
N LEU A 109 -0.08 -21.78 -5.81
CA LEU A 109 0.42 -21.23 -4.56
C LEU A 109 -0.70 -21.06 -3.52
N ASP A 110 -0.42 -21.40 -2.27
CA ASP A 110 -1.32 -21.12 -1.15
C ASP A 110 -1.17 -19.66 -0.68
N PHE A 111 -1.98 -18.77 -1.25
CA PHE A 111 -1.93 -17.35 -0.96
C PHE A 111 -2.24 -17.01 0.50
N ALA A 112 -3.10 -17.80 1.18
CA ALA A 112 -3.41 -17.57 2.58
C ALA A 112 -2.18 -17.84 3.47
N ARG A 113 -1.49 -18.95 3.25
CA ARG A 113 -0.25 -19.29 3.96
C ARG A 113 0.87 -18.31 3.65
N LEU A 114 1.05 -17.93 2.38
CA LEU A 114 2.03 -16.91 1.98
C LEU A 114 1.76 -15.57 2.66
N GLY A 115 0.50 -15.15 2.75
CA GLY A 115 0.11 -13.93 3.46
C GLY A 115 0.35 -14.00 4.97
N ALA A 116 0.30 -15.21 5.57
CA ALA A 116 0.70 -15.46 6.95
C ALA A 116 2.22 -15.53 7.16
N GLY A 117 3.01 -15.52 6.08
CA GLY A 117 4.48 -15.58 6.13
C GLY A 117 5.04 -17.01 6.05
N GLU A 118 4.20 -17.99 5.74
CA GLU A 118 4.57 -19.40 5.59
C GLU A 118 4.86 -19.71 4.12
N HIS A 119 6.04 -20.20 3.80
CA HIS A 119 6.45 -20.49 2.42
C HIS A 119 6.64 -21.98 2.12
N ASP A 120 6.61 -22.87 3.14
CA ASP A 120 6.72 -24.33 3.04
C ASP A 120 7.83 -24.83 2.12
N GLY A 121 8.92 -24.07 2.03
CA GLY A 121 10.03 -24.42 1.14
C GLY A 121 9.78 -24.14 -0.35
N VAL A 122 8.66 -23.47 -0.72
CA VAL A 122 8.42 -23.10 -2.13
C VAL A 122 9.59 -22.26 -2.66
N TRP A 123 10.08 -22.64 -3.84
CA TRP A 123 11.19 -22.02 -4.56
C TRP A 123 12.51 -21.94 -3.76
N ASP A 124 13.55 -21.39 -4.35
CA ASP A 124 14.85 -21.24 -3.71
C ASP A 124 14.90 -19.98 -2.84
N PRO A 125 15.66 -19.97 -1.73
CA PRO A 125 15.95 -18.77 -1.00
C PRO A 125 16.73 -17.79 -1.89
N TYR A 126 16.48 -16.51 -1.72
CA TYR A 126 17.23 -15.45 -2.39
C TYR A 126 18.28 -14.88 -1.42
N ASP A 127 19.55 -15.18 -1.68
CA ASP A 127 20.70 -14.77 -0.85
C ASP A 127 21.49 -13.61 -1.48
N GLY A 128 20.88 -12.90 -2.46
CA GLY A 128 21.53 -11.79 -3.17
C GLY A 128 21.40 -10.46 -2.45
N GLU A 129 21.82 -9.43 -3.16
CA GLU A 129 21.73 -8.04 -2.74
C GLU A 129 20.29 -7.59 -2.51
N PRO A 130 20.04 -6.58 -1.65
CA PRO A 130 18.70 -6.02 -1.50
C PRO A 130 18.11 -5.60 -2.84
N LEU A 131 16.85 -5.99 -3.09
CA LEU A 131 16.15 -5.75 -4.34
C LEU A 131 15.42 -4.41 -4.30
N VAL A 132 15.57 -3.62 -5.36
CA VAL A 132 14.89 -2.32 -5.52
C VAL A 132 13.84 -2.41 -6.60
N PHE A 133 12.60 -2.04 -6.29
CA PHE A 133 11.48 -2.04 -7.23
C PHE A 133 10.95 -0.64 -7.45
N VAL A 134 11.30 -0.01 -8.59
CA VAL A 134 10.91 1.36 -8.94
C VAL A 134 9.62 1.35 -9.76
N CYS A 135 8.62 2.11 -9.32
CA CYS A 135 7.37 2.26 -10.07
C CYS A 135 7.58 3.04 -11.36
N THR A 136 7.29 2.40 -12.51
CA THR A 136 7.45 3.00 -13.84
C THR A 136 6.20 2.90 -14.72
N ASN A 137 5.04 2.49 -14.17
CA ASN A 137 3.80 2.32 -14.93
C ASN A 137 3.16 3.66 -15.33
N GLY A 138 3.59 4.20 -16.46
CA GLY A 138 3.12 5.47 -17.00
C GLY A 138 1.69 5.46 -17.54
N LYS A 139 1.11 4.30 -17.81
CA LYS A 139 -0.29 4.18 -18.23
C LYS A 139 -1.22 4.41 -17.05
N ARG A 140 -0.80 4.02 -15.83
CA ARG A 140 -1.53 4.30 -14.59
C ARG A 140 -1.37 5.74 -14.14
N ASP A 141 -0.13 6.29 -14.17
CA ASP A 141 0.13 7.70 -13.90
C ASP A 141 1.41 8.16 -14.61
N ARG A 142 1.34 9.32 -15.27
CA ARG A 142 2.44 9.89 -16.05
C ARG A 142 3.70 10.12 -15.19
N CYS A 143 3.55 10.52 -13.93
CA CYS A 143 4.71 10.76 -13.05
C CYS A 143 5.56 9.52 -12.85
N CYS A 144 4.94 8.32 -12.78
CA CYS A 144 5.66 7.06 -12.65
C CYS A 144 6.63 6.82 -13.83
N ALA A 145 6.20 7.13 -15.07
CA ALA A 145 7.09 6.98 -16.22
C ALA A 145 8.14 8.10 -16.30
N VAL A 146 7.71 9.36 -16.17
CA VAL A 146 8.58 10.52 -16.42
C VAL A 146 9.70 10.62 -15.38
N LEU A 147 9.42 10.27 -14.13
CA LEU A 147 10.37 10.37 -13.03
C LEU A 147 10.97 9.02 -12.63
N GLY A 148 10.19 7.93 -12.70
CA GLY A 148 10.64 6.61 -12.27
C GLY A 148 11.57 5.92 -13.26
N ARG A 149 11.32 6.00 -14.57
CA ARG A 149 12.17 5.34 -15.58
C ARG A 149 13.61 5.86 -15.60
N PRO A 150 13.87 7.18 -15.58
CA PRO A 150 15.24 7.67 -15.48
C PRO A 150 15.95 7.16 -14.23
N LEU A 151 15.29 7.16 -13.07
CA LEU A 151 15.85 6.62 -11.83
C LEU A 151 16.17 5.13 -11.95
N ALA A 152 15.24 4.33 -12.47
CA ALA A 152 15.46 2.89 -12.64
C ALA A 152 16.65 2.60 -13.57
N ALA A 153 16.79 3.38 -14.66
CA ALA A 153 17.92 3.26 -15.60
C ALA A 153 19.25 3.65 -14.94
N GLU A 154 19.29 4.74 -14.16
CA GLU A 154 20.49 5.18 -13.44
C GLU A 154 20.94 4.14 -12.41
N LEU A 155 20.01 3.55 -11.67
CA LEU A 155 20.29 2.50 -10.70
C LEU A 155 20.86 1.25 -11.38
N ALA A 156 20.28 0.82 -12.50
CA ALA A 156 20.78 -0.33 -13.27
C ALA A 156 22.20 -0.11 -13.77
N VAL A 157 22.53 1.08 -14.28
CA VAL A 157 23.89 1.43 -14.72
C VAL A 157 24.87 1.44 -13.54
N SER A 158 24.42 1.78 -12.34
CA SER A 158 25.26 1.80 -11.14
C SER A 158 25.48 0.41 -10.50
N GLY A 159 24.94 -0.66 -11.09
CA GLY A 159 25.10 -2.04 -10.61
C GLY A 159 24.15 -2.42 -9.46
N ALA A 160 23.11 -1.62 -9.16
CA ALA A 160 22.10 -2.00 -8.20
C ALA A 160 21.18 -3.10 -8.77
N GLU A 161 20.70 -4.02 -7.90
CA GLU A 161 19.68 -5.00 -8.27
C GLU A 161 18.30 -4.31 -8.38
N ALA A 162 18.17 -3.46 -9.42
CA ALA A 162 17.01 -2.65 -9.68
C ALA A 162 16.07 -3.29 -10.71
N TRP A 163 14.77 -3.18 -10.43
CA TRP A 163 13.67 -3.63 -11.28
C TRP A 163 12.67 -2.49 -11.46
N GLU A 164 12.06 -2.41 -12.63
CA GLU A 164 10.84 -1.67 -12.82
C GLU A 164 9.67 -2.49 -12.26
N VAL A 165 8.69 -1.83 -11.61
CA VAL A 165 7.49 -2.47 -11.10
C VAL A 165 6.24 -1.71 -11.56
N THR A 166 5.12 -2.43 -11.67
CA THR A 166 3.81 -1.84 -11.93
C THR A 166 3.36 -0.94 -10.78
N HIS A 167 2.16 -0.38 -10.86
CA HIS A 167 1.76 0.67 -9.95
C HIS A 167 1.66 0.22 -8.48
N ILE A 168 2.50 0.81 -7.61
CA ILE A 168 2.57 0.55 -6.16
C ILE A 168 1.93 1.66 -5.31
N GLY A 169 1.14 2.53 -5.91
CA GLY A 169 0.51 3.66 -5.21
C GLY A 169 1.45 4.84 -4.94
N GLY A 170 0.84 5.99 -4.60
CA GLY A 170 1.58 7.19 -4.20
C GLY A 170 2.34 7.89 -5.33
N HIS A 171 1.83 7.84 -6.57
CA HIS A 171 2.45 8.47 -7.73
C HIS A 171 2.70 9.98 -7.58
N ARG A 172 1.93 10.68 -6.73
CA ARG A 172 2.17 12.08 -6.38
C ARG A 172 3.47 12.30 -5.57
N PHE A 173 4.06 11.22 -5.07
CA PHE A 173 5.39 11.20 -4.45
C PHE A 173 6.47 10.64 -5.37
N SER A 174 6.20 10.55 -6.67
CA SER A 174 7.15 9.99 -7.65
C SER A 174 8.49 10.75 -7.68
N PRO A 175 9.63 10.03 -7.93
CA PRO A 175 9.77 8.58 -8.06
C PRO A 175 9.42 7.85 -6.77
N THR A 176 8.67 6.73 -6.91
CA THR A 176 8.34 5.85 -5.79
C THR A 176 8.93 4.47 -6.01
N LEU A 177 9.38 3.85 -4.93
CA LEU A 177 9.96 2.52 -4.94
C LEU A 177 9.77 1.84 -3.59
N PHE A 178 10.11 0.57 -3.51
CA PHE A 178 10.32 -0.14 -2.25
C PHE A 178 11.58 -1.01 -2.32
N VAL A 179 12.14 -1.32 -1.15
CA VAL A 179 13.36 -2.10 -0.99
C VAL A 179 13.05 -3.36 -0.20
N LEU A 180 13.43 -4.51 -0.75
CA LEU A 180 13.36 -5.81 -0.09
C LEU A 180 14.73 -6.17 0.54
N PRO A 181 14.75 -6.95 1.64
CA PRO A 181 13.66 -7.80 2.17
C PRO A 181 12.64 -7.09 3.06
N TYR A 182 12.92 -5.90 3.58
CA TYR A 182 12.10 -5.29 4.64
C TYR A 182 10.82 -4.62 4.15
N GLY A 183 10.65 -4.36 2.83
CA GLY A 183 9.44 -3.79 2.26
C GLY A 183 9.18 -2.33 2.60
N TYR A 184 10.21 -1.58 3.01
CA TYR A 184 10.07 -0.14 3.19
C TYR A 184 10.00 0.58 1.86
N ALA A 185 9.00 1.44 1.72
CA ALA A 185 8.76 2.22 0.52
C ALA A 185 9.29 3.66 0.68
N TYR A 186 9.76 4.23 -0.42
CA TYR A 186 10.30 5.58 -0.49
C TYR A 186 9.57 6.41 -1.54
N GLY A 187 9.52 7.70 -1.31
CA GLY A 187 8.98 8.67 -2.27
C GLY A 187 9.95 9.80 -2.56
N ARG A 188 9.73 10.52 -3.66
CA ARG A 188 10.62 11.62 -4.10
C ARG A 188 12.08 11.19 -4.20
N ALA A 189 12.28 9.92 -4.54
CA ALA A 189 13.57 9.26 -4.49
C ALA A 189 14.54 9.81 -5.54
N SER A 190 15.82 9.85 -5.18
CA SER A 190 16.96 10.10 -6.05
C SER A 190 17.90 8.90 -6.00
N ALA A 191 18.80 8.77 -6.96
CA ALA A 191 19.74 7.64 -6.95
C ALA A 191 20.66 7.62 -5.72
N PRO A 192 21.18 8.74 -5.19
CA PRO A 192 21.89 8.74 -3.92
C PRO A 192 21.04 8.18 -2.77
N LEU A 193 19.81 8.68 -2.58
CA LEU A 193 18.89 8.19 -1.55
C LEU A 193 18.66 6.68 -1.65
N VAL A 194 18.47 6.14 -2.87
CA VAL A 194 18.25 4.70 -3.06
C VAL A 194 19.52 3.90 -2.71
N LYS A 195 20.70 4.40 -3.06
CA LYS A 195 21.98 3.77 -2.68
C LYS A 195 22.16 3.71 -1.17
N ASP A 196 21.80 4.78 -0.46
CA ASP A 196 21.85 4.83 1.00
C ASP A 196 20.81 3.88 1.62
N ALA A 197 19.60 3.80 1.06
CA ALA A 197 18.57 2.86 1.49
C ALA A 197 18.99 1.40 1.28
N VAL A 198 19.64 1.07 0.16
CA VAL A 198 20.20 -0.27 -0.12
C VAL A 198 21.35 -0.59 0.84
N ALA A 199 22.26 0.36 1.08
CA ALA A 199 23.35 0.19 2.03
C ALA A 199 22.81 -0.07 3.44
N SER A 200 21.83 0.70 3.89
CA SER A 200 21.14 0.47 5.16
C SER A 200 20.50 -0.92 5.22
N ALA A 201 19.81 -1.33 4.15
CA ALA A 201 19.15 -2.64 4.11
C ALA A 201 20.14 -3.82 4.21
N ARG A 202 21.35 -3.71 3.61
CA ARG A 202 22.43 -4.72 3.78
C ARG A 202 22.84 -4.91 5.24
N GLU A 203 22.77 -3.85 6.01
CA GLU A 203 23.15 -3.84 7.43
C GLU A 203 21.96 -4.08 8.37
N GLY A 204 20.83 -4.52 7.85
CA GLY A 204 19.62 -4.75 8.64
C GLY A 204 18.95 -3.47 9.13
N ARG A 205 19.22 -2.35 8.48
CA ARG A 205 18.71 -1.01 8.82
C ARG A 205 17.80 -0.46 7.72
N ILE A 206 17.12 0.62 8.04
CA ILE A 206 16.31 1.40 7.09
C ILE A 206 16.80 2.85 7.06
N LEU A 207 16.59 3.52 5.96
CA LEU A 207 16.72 4.96 5.85
C LEU A 207 15.38 5.60 6.21
N LEU A 208 15.36 6.54 7.17
CA LEU A 208 14.11 7.23 7.56
C LEU A 208 13.76 8.36 6.58
N ASP A 209 14.77 8.98 5.97
CA ASP A 209 14.54 10.08 5.04
C ASP A 209 13.70 9.63 3.82
N HIS A 210 12.69 10.41 3.50
CA HIS A 210 11.72 10.11 2.42
C HIS A 210 10.99 8.76 2.54
N CYS A 211 11.04 8.10 3.72
CA CYS A 211 10.36 6.85 3.97
C CYS A 211 8.85 7.04 4.04
N ARG A 212 8.12 6.21 3.30
CA ARG A 212 6.66 6.20 3.25
C ARG A 212 6.03 5.22 4.24
N GLY A 213 6.81 4.27 4.73
CA GLY A 213 6.41 3.21 5.65
C GLY A 213 6.69 1.81 5.13
N ARG A 214 6.58 0.83 6.02
CA ARG A 214 6.73 -0.60 5.72
C ARG A 214 5.45 -1.13 5.09
N SER A 215 5.56 -1.86 3.99
CA SER A 215 4.39 -2.37 3.25
C SER A 215 3.56 -3.39 4.04
N ALA A 216 4.15 -4.06 5.02
CA ALA A 216 3.45 -5.04 5.85
C ALA A 216 2.30 -4.45 6.69
N TRP A 217 2.26 -3.15 6.87
CA TRP A 217 1.30 -2.46 7.75
C TRP A 217 0.33 -1.55 7.01
N GLU A 218 -0.84 -1.36 7.62
CA GLU A 218 -1.81 -0.36 7.18
C GLU A 218 -1.29 1.07 7.41
N ARG A 219 -1.87 2.03 6.71
CA ARG A 219 -1.40 3.42 6.70
C ARG A 219 -1.25 4.08 8.08
N PRO A 220 -2.20 3.91 9.03
CA PRO A 220 -2.02 4.46 10.38
C PRO A 220 -0.81 3.84 11.10
N ALA A 221 -0.63 2.54 10.98
CA ALA A 221 0.49 1.82 11.57
C ALA A 221 1.84 2.19 10.92
N GLN A 222 1.88 2.44 9.60
CA GLN A 222 3.06 2.97 8.92
C GLN A 222 3.49 4.32 9.48
N ALA A 223 2.53 5.22 9.73
CA ALA A 223 2.82 6.53 10.31
C ALA A 223 3.28 6.43 11.77
N ALA A 224 2.68 5.52 12.55
CA ALA A 224 3.06 5.26 13.93
C ALA A 224 4.47 4.67 14.04
N ASP A 225 4.82 3.69 13.21
CA ASP A 225 6.17 3.11 13.13
C ASP A 225 7.23 4.19 12.90
N LEU A 226 7.04 5.01 11.86
CA LEU A 226 7.99 6.06 11.53
C LEU A 226 8.10 7.10 12.63
N ALA A 227 6.99 7.51 13.27
CA ALA A 227 7.01 8.49 14.36
C ALA A 227 7.78 7.98 15.58
N VAL A 228 7.60 6.71 15.96
CA VAL A 228 8.38 6.11 17.06
C VAL A 228 9.85 6.00 16.68
N ARG A 229 10.18 5.58 15.45
CA ARG A 229 11.58 5.51 14.97
C ARG A 229 12.28 6.86 15.03
N GLU A 230 11.62 7.91 14.56
CA GLU A 230 12.15 9.28 14.64
C GLU A 230 12.37 9.72 16.09
N LEU A 231 11.40 9.43 16.98
CA LEU A 231 11.48 9.80 18.40
C LEU A 231 12.70 9.17 19.11
N ILE A 232 12.96 7.88 18.85
CA ILE A 232 14.02 7.14 19.54
C ILE A 232 15.28 6.92 18.69
N ARG A 233 15.30 7.45 17.46
CA ARG A 233 16.38 7.30 16.46
C ARG A 233 16.71 5.83 16.17
N GLU A 234 15.68 5.01 15.94
CA GLU A 234 15.82 3.59 15.66
C GLU A 234 15.80 3.31 14.15
N GLU A 235 16.91 2.84 13.62
CA GLU A 235 17.09 2.50 12.21
C GLU A 235 17.09 1.00 11.94
N ARG A 236 17.21 0.12 12.95
CA ARG A 236 17.18 -1.33 12.72
C ARG A 236 15.81 -1.74 12.20
N ALA A 237 15.79 -2.40 11.04
CA ALA A 237 14.56 -2.71 10.30
C ALA A 237 13.54 -3.51 11.13
N ASP A 238 14.02 -4.48 11.92
CA ASP A 238 13.17 -5.40 12.68
C ASP A 238 13.14 -5.09 14.19
N ALA A 239 13.56 -3.89 14.62
CA ALA A 239 13.52 -3.51 16.03
C ALA A 239 12.10 -3.16 16.51
N ILE A 240 11.22 -2.75 15.61
CA ILE A 240 9.87 -2.29 15.93
C ILE A 240 8.83 -3.21 15.27
N ASP A 241 7.78 -3.51 16.02
CA ASP A 241 6.57 -4.20 15.55
C ASP A 241 5.31 -3.45 15.95
N ILE A 242 4.24 -3.65 15.17
CA ILE A 242 2.90 -3.15 15.45
C ILE A 242 2.10 -4.27 16.11
N VAL A 243 1.87 -4.13 17.41
CA VAL A 243 1.17 -5.15 18.21
C VAL A 243 -0.34 -5.03 18.02
N HIS A 244 -0.85 -3.81 17.93
CA HIS A 244 -2.28 -3.56 17.81
C HIS A 244 -2.53 -2.26 17.05
N SER A 245 -3.60 -2.22 16.28
CA SER A 245 -4.09 -1.02 15.59
C SER A 245 -5.61 -1.08 15.51
N GLU A 246 -6.27 -0.15 16.16
CA GLU A 246 -7.73 -0.08 16.21
C GLU A 246 -8.24 1.31 15.84
N ALA A 247 -9.38 1.37 15.14
CA ALA A 247 -10.08 2.62 14.91
C ALA A 247 -10.72 3.09 16.21
N VAL A 248 -10.51 4.36 16.54
CA VAL A 248 -11.14 4.99 17.71
C VAL A 248 -12.50 5.52 17.27
N PRO A 249 -13.61 5.06 17.88
CA PRO A 249 -14.90 5.62 17.56
C PRO A 249 -14.93 7.10 17.92
N PRO A 250 -15.68 7.93 17.18
CA PRO A 250 -15.88 9.32 17.55
C PRO A 250 -16.51 9.42 18.94
N PRO A 251 -16.21 10.46 19.73
CA PRO A 251 -16.87 10.67 21.00
C PRO A 251 -18.38 10.69 20.76
N HIS A 252 -19.12 9.86 21.47
CA HIS A 252 -20.57 9.95 21.49
C HIS A 252 -20.90 11.26 22.20
N ASP A 253 -21.46 12.24 21.51
CA ASP A 253 -22.12 13.38 22.13
C ASP A 253 -23.37 12.86 22.88
N GLY A 254 -23.14 12.35 24.06
CA GLY A 254 -24.18 11.96 25.00
C GLY A 254 -24.84 13.20 25.61
N ALA A 255 -25.65 13.89 24.82
CA ALA A 255 -26.66 14.76 25.37
C ALA A 255 -27.85 13.88 25.83
N GLU A 256 -27.73 13.30 27.00
CA GLU A 256 -28.90 12.82 27.76
C GLU A 256 -29.81 14.01 28.03
N HIS A 257 -30.74 14.27 27.11
CA HIS A 257 -31.96 14.95 27.51
C HIS A 257 -32.86 13.92 28.20
N ALA A 258 -32.73 13.81 29.51
CA ALA A 258 -33.73 13.25 30.38
C ALA A 258 -34.99 14.12 30.26
N GLY A 259 -35.83 13.79 29.31
CA GLY A 259 -37.17 14.31 29.13
C GLY A 259 -38.17 13.27 29.63
N GLU A 260 -38.46 13.31 30.92
CA GLU A 260 -39.58 12.62 31.56
C GLU A 260 -40.89 13.00 30.86
N LYS A 261 -41.54 12.06 30.19
CA LYS A 261 -42.96 12.16 29.83
C LYS A 261 -43.66 10.86 30.18
N THR A 262 -44.31 10.92 31.32
CA THR A 262 -45.45 10.07 31.71
C THR A 262 -46.61 10.19 30.71
N GLY A 263 -47.20 9.07 30.32
CA GLY A 263 -48.46 9.07 29.54
C GLY A 263 -48.82 7.73 28.96
N ASN A 264 -49.63 7.05 29.57
CA ASN A 264 -50.47 5.85 29.61
C ASN A 264 -50.92 5.26 28.25
N PRO A 265 -51.24 3.93 28.22
CA PRO A 265 -51.45 3.15 26.97
C PRO A 265 -52.93 3.04 26.58
N SER A 266 -53.20 2.88 25.31
CA SER A 266 -54.43 2.22 24.87
C SER A 266 -54.47 1.67 23.44
N ARG A 267 -54.79 0.37 23.36
CA ARG A 267 -55.60 -0.37 22.35
C ARG A 267 -55.11 -0.55 20.93
N ALA A 268 -54.70 -1.76 20.62
CA ALA A 268 -55.38 -2.85 19.85
C ALA A 268 -56.03 -2.48 18.50
N GLY A 269 -55.59 -3.15 17.42
CA GLY A 269 -56.29 -3.27 16.18
C GLY A 269 -55.50 -4.17 15.18
N LYS A 270 -56.11 -5.29 14.89
CA LYS A 270 -55.67 -6.47 14.13
C LYS A 270 -55.71 -6.29 12.61
N ASP A 271 -55.02 -7.26 11.95
CA ASP A 271 -55.26 -7.87 10.63
C ASP A 271 -54.75 -7.10 9.39
N ALA A 272 -54.13 -7.64 8.40
CA ALA A 272 -53.93 -8.94 7.80
C ALA A 272 -53.04 -8.83 6.55
N LYS A 273 -52.27 -9.86 6.30
CA LYS A 273 -51.88 -10.47 5.02
C LYS A 273 -51.69 -9.62 3.75
N ASP A 274 -50.51 -9.64 3.14
CA ASP A 274 -50.23 -10.46 1.94
C ASP A 274 -48.79 -10.27 1.46
N SER A 275 -48.10 -11.36 1.22
CA SER A 275 -46.90 -11.52 0.36
C SER A 275 -47.39 -12.11 -0.99
N PRO A 276 -46.58 -12.31 -2.01
CA PRO A 276 -45.24 -11.89 -2.40
C PRO A 276 -45.14 -11.36 -3.83
N ARG A 277 -43.96 -10.89 -4.26
CA ARG A 277 -43.40 -11.23 -5.58
C ARG A 277 -41.97 -10.74 -5.77
N GLU A 278 -41.16 -11.67 -6.17
CA GLU A 278 -39.80 -11.60 -6.65
C GLU A 278 -39.61 -10.61 -7.81
N GLY A 279 -38.47 -9.93 -7.82
CA GLY A 279 -37.99 -9.11 -8.91
C GLY A 279 -36.47 -8.97 -8.82
N GLU A 280 -35.76 -9.88 -9.50
CA GLU A 280 -34.33 -9.77 -9.76
C GLU A 280 -34.04 -8.45 -10.47
N GLY A 281 -33.22 -7.63 -9.90
CA GLY A 281 -32.68 -6.39 -10.46
C GLY A 281 -31.18 -6.36 -10.31
N THR A 282 -30.48 -6.79 -11.36
CA THR A 282 -29.05 -6.61 -11.57
C THR A 282 -28.67 -5.16 -11.38
N GLN A 283 -27.85 -4.85 -10.38
CA GLN A 283 -27.27 -3.53 -10.17
C GLN A 283 -26.01 -3.36 -11.01
N ASP A 284 -26.09 -2.44 -11.96
CA ASP A 284 -24.97 -1.91 -12.75
C ASP A 284 -24.07 -1.02 -11.85
N PRO A 285 -22.75 -1.28 -11.72
CA PRO A 285 -21.88 -0.51 -10.84
C PRO A 285 -21.40 0.83 -11.43
N ARG A 286 -22.05 1.38 -12.45
CA ARG A 286 -21.63 2.64 -13.12
C ARG A 286 -22.48 3.86 -12.83
N ARG A 287 -23.19 3.90 -11.73
CA ARG A 287 -23.88 5.13 -11.31
C ARG A 287 -23.03 5.94 -10.34
N THR A 288 -22.15 6.80 -10.85
CA THR A 288 -21.58 7.92 -10.12
C THR A 288 -22.68 8.91 -9.75
N GLY A 289 -23.26 8.73 -8.58
CA GLY A 289 -24.12 9.72 -7.97
C GLY A 289 -23.29 10.92 -7.57
N THR A 290 -23.56 12.08 -8.18
CA THR A 290 -23.15 13.39 -7.67
C THR A 290 -23.81 13.60 -6.31
N ALA A 291 -23.10 13.22 -5.23
CA ALA A 291 -23.50 13.58 -3.89
C ALA A 291 -23.31 15.10 -3.70
N SER A 292 -24.40 15.77 -3.40
CA SER A 292 -24.47 17.19 -3.06
C SER A 292 -23.54 17.49 -1.90
N THR A 293 -22.64 18.43 -2.07
CA THR A 293 -21.49 18.74 -1.17
C THR A 293 -21.92 19.60 0.05
N THR A 294 -23.13 19.52 0.52
CA THR A 294 -23.67 20.43 1.57
C THR A 294 -23.97 19.71 2.90
N GLY A 295 -23.24 18.68 3.26
CA GLY A 295 -23.48 17.95 4.52
C GLY A 295 -22.28 17.21 5.12
N LEU A 296 -21.07 17.40 4.60
CA LEU A 296 -19.89 16.59 5.01
C LEU A 296 -18.91 17.34 5.95
N LEU A 297 -19.29 18.43 6.57
CA LEU A 297 -18.36 19.23 7.39
C LEU A 297 -18.34 18.83 8.89
N ASP A 298 -19.16 17.88 9.34
CA ASP A 298 -19.30 17.55 10.77
C ASP A 298 -18.99 16.10 11.17
N ALA A 299 -18.56 15.24 10.26
CA ALA A 299 -18.09 13.92 10.69
C ALA A 299 -16.66 14.01 11.25
N PRO A 300 -16.42 13.50 12.48
CA PRO A 300 -15.08 13.51 13.07
C PRO A 300 -14.10 12.73 12.17
N ALA A 301 -12.89 13.25 12.06
CA ALA A 301 -11.86 12.62 11.24
C ALA A 301 -11.54 11.22 11.77
N PRO A 302 -11.42 10.20 10.88
CA PRO A 302 -11.05 8.86 11.30
C PRO A 302 -9.74 8.87 12.09
N THR A 303 -9.76 8.28 13.29
CA THR A 303 -8.64 8.25 14.22
C THR A 303 -8.33 6.81 14.61
N TRP A 304 -7.07 6.51 14.84
CA TRP A 304 -6.60 5.18 15.26
C TRP A 304 -5.70 5.29 16.48
N ALA A 305 -5.81 4.29 17.36
CA ALA A 305 -4.86 4.02 18.42
C ALA A 305 -3.97 2.86 17.99
N VAL A 306 -2.67 3.11 17.87
CA VAL A 306 -1.68 2.13 17.42
C VAL A 306 -0.71 1.83 18.56
N THR A 307 -0.59 0.55 18.92
CA THR A 307 0.41 0.09 19.88
C THR A 307 1.65 -0.38 19.15
N VAL A 308 2.74 0.31 19.40
CA VAL A 308 4.07 0.07 18.81
C VAL A 308 4.97 -0.51 19.87
N ALA A 309 5.60 -1.65 19.61
CA ALA A 309 6.53 -2.33 20.51
C ALA A 309 7.93 -2.34 19.94
N HIS A 310 8.93 -2.19 20.82
CA HIS A 310 10.34 -2.33 20.48
C HIS A 310 10.90 -3.61 21.11
N ARG A 311 11.89 -4.22 20.48
CA ARG A 311 12.52 -5.48 20.94
C ARG A 311 13.15 -5.42 22.33
N ASP A 312 13.47 -4.23 22.83
CA ASP A 312 14.03 -4.04 24.16
C ASP A 312 12.97 -3.99 25.28
N GLY A 313 11.70 -4.20 24.92
CA GLY A 313 10.56 -4.23 25.84
C GLY A 313 9.82 -2.91 25.99
N ARG A 314 10.34 -1.80 25.47
CA ARG A 314 9.61 -0.52 25.44
C ARG A 314 8.42 -0.60 24.49
N SER A 315 7.37 0.12 24.83
CA SER A 315 6.20 0.24 23.95
C SER A 315 5.58 1.64 24.02
N TRP A 316 4.82 1.98 22.99
CA TRP A 316 4.16 3.28 22.86
C TRP A 316 2.73 3.11 22.35
N ARG A 317 1.85 3.98 22.83
CA ARG A 317 0.54 4.22 22.21
C ARG A 317 0.67 5.46 21.33
N VAL A 318 0.38 5.29 20.04
CA VAL A 318 0.43 6.36 19.05
C VAL A 318 -0.99 6.64 18.58
N THR A 319 -1.42 7.90 18.69
CA THR A 319 -2.69 8.36 18.12
C THR A 319 -2.46 8.93 16.74
N VAL A 320 -3.13 8.37 15.74
CA VAL A 320 -3.02 8.77 14.34
C VAL A 320 -4.39 9.18 13.81
N GLU A 321 -4.46 10.32 13.16
CA GLU A 321 -5.68 10.86 12.57
C GLU A 321 -5.53 11.00 11.05
N GLN A 322 -6.58 10.67 10.30
CA GLN A 322 -6.61 10.95 8.86
C GLN A 322 -7.12 12.37 8.62
N ARG A 323 -6.27 13.23 8.08
CA ARG A 323 -6.59 14.64 7.78
C ARG A 323 -6.57 14.92 6.28
N ALA A 324 -7.46 15.79 5.85
CA ALA A 324 -7.50 16.33 4.49
C ALA A 324 -7.39 17.87 4.51
N ASP A 325 -6.45 18.38 5.32
CA ASP A 325 -6.25 19.80 5.67
C ASP A 325 -5.12 20.47 4.87
N GLY A 326 -4.41 19.71 4.02
CA GLY A 326 -3.29 20.24 3.23
C GLY A 326 -3.72 21.17 2.09
N THR A 327 -2.76 21.80 1.44
CA THR A 327 -2.96 22.60 0.22
C THR A 327 -3.62 21.74 -0.87
N PRO A 328 -4.67 22.24 -1.55
CA PRO A 328 -5.28 21.51 -2.65
C PRO A 328 -4.28 21.17 -3.76
N THR A 329 -4.13 19.88 -4.04
CA THR A 329 -3.22 19.34 -5.07
C THR A 329 -3.93 18.26 -5.88
N PRO A 330 -3.52 18.01 -7.13
CA PRO A 330 -4.07 16.90 -7.90
C PRO A 330 -3.56 15.57 -7.31
N VAL A 331 -4.46 14.64 -7.01
CA VAL A 331 -4.10 13.32 -6.49
C VAL A 331 -3.43 12.44 -7.54
N SER A 332 -3.69 12.66 -8.83
CA SER A 332 -3.06 12.01 -9.99
C SER A 332 -2.88 13.00 -11.13
N CYS A 333 -2.04 12.67 -12.10
CA CYS A 333 -1.86 13.50 -13.29
C CYS A 333 -3.17 13.57 -14.10
N GLY A 334 -3.72 14.78 -14.21
CA GLY A 334 -5.00 15.02 -14.91
C GLY A 334 -6.24 15.02 -14.02
N SER A 335 -6.14 14.68 -12.74
CA SER A 335 -7.27 14.84 -11.81
C SER A 335 -7.48 16.30 -11.40
N PRO A 336 -8.72 16.68 -11.02
CA PRO A 336 -8.98 17.98 -10.41
C PRO A 336 -8.19 18.16 -9.10
N LEU A 337 -8.10 19.41 -8.65
CA LEU A 337 -7.54 19.73 -7.36
C LEU A 337 -8.43 19.16 -6.25
N GLY A 338 -7.80 18.52 -5.28
CA GLY A 338 -8.44 17.99 -4.09
C GLY A 338 -7.51 18.11 -2.89
N ARG A 339 -7.98 17.77 -1.71
CA ARG A 339 -7.15 17.70 -0.49
C ARG A 339 -6.84 16.22 -0.20
N PRO A 340 -5.67 15.70 -0.64
CA PRO A 340 -5.32 14.31 -0.38
C PRO A 340 -5.26 14.03 1.12
N ALA A 341 -5.83 12.90 1.53
CA ALA A 341 -5.76 12.46 2.92
C ALA A 341 -4.33 12.07 3.29
N ARG A 342 -3.87 12.55 4.45
CA ARG A 342 -2.59 12.22 5.09
C ARG A 342 -2.83 11.61 6.46
N MET A 343 -1.87 10.84 6.96
CA MET A 343 -1.85 10.33 8.33
C MET A 343 -1.10 11.34 9.20
N ALA A 344 -1.79 11.95 10.17
CA ALA A 344 -1.22 12.90 11.12
C ALA A 344 -1.05 12.20 12.46
N VAL A 345 0.17 12.11 12.96
CA VAL A 345 0.45 11.62 14.31
C VAL A 345 0.14 12.76 15.29
N LEU A 346 -0.80 12.52 16.21
CA LEU A 346 -1.25 13.49 17.21
C LEU A 346 -0.47 13.37 18.50
N SER A 347 -0.14 12.13 18.92
CA SER A 347 0.62 11.87 20.15
C SER A 347 1.39 10.57 20.06
N VAL A 348 2.52 10.51 20.76
CA VAL A 348 3.31 9.29 21.00
C VAL A 348 3.55 9.22 22.52
N LEU A 349 2.87 8.30 23.18
CA LEU A 349 2.90 8.15 24.64
C LEU A 349 3.57 6.82 25.00
N PRO A 350 4.63 6.81 25.84
CA PRO A 350 5.21 5.57 26.32
C PRO A 350 4.18 4.81 27.16
N LEU A 351 4.15 3.50 26.98
CA LEU A 351 3.45 2.57 27.84
C LEU A 351 4.47 2.04 28.85
N GLY A 352 4.12 2.05 30.12
CA GLY A 352 5.00 1.68 31.23
C GLY A 352 5.49 0.23 31.18
#